data_3a4d98ad6798fbd1f54eba86efc22469
#
_entry.id   3a4d98ad6798fbd1f54eba86efc22469
#
_cell.length_a   1.000
_cell.length_b   1.000
_cell.length_c   1.000
_cell.angle_alpha   90.00
_cell.angle_beta   90.00
_cell.angle_gamma   90.00
#
_symmetry.space_group_name_H-M   'P 1'
#
loop_
_entity.id
_entity.type
_entity.pdbx_description
1 polymer ?
#
loop_
_entity_poly.entity_id
_entity_poly.type
_entity_poly.pdbx_seq_one_letter_code
_entity_poly.pdbx_strand_id
1 'polypeptide(L)'
;MKKILLLITLIAVSCSSNPDYDTNLDLAKKWVQAFETGDIELWKEVVSEDVQDVSPMYGMGRVGYDASFQVADFYVKNYTDVKFNDPVWLPGIDTLTMKPDGSVRAYGRWSGVSKSTGREFSLMSYHNFDFEDGKIITTGEYFDATGMVNAVGPAQRNVVVFTAKVSKKNLSKFQELLDSDDGLTVTRNAEGCTHLEAFYNEENQTYFIYEYWDSYEQYETYLNWRFNEDPSKLVAKAIPLVTGGEKGMKAHFNNTNYKFF
;
A
#
# COMPACT_ATOMS: atom_id res chain seq x y z
N MET A 1 -58.34 -30.54 50.85
CA MET A 1 -57.98 -29.93 49.52
C MET A 1 -56.84 -29.03 49.72
N LYS A 2 -55.58 -29.47 49.36
CA LYS A 2 -54.36 -28.70 49.48
C LYS A 2 -54.16 -27.90 48.19
N LYS A 3 -54.17 -26.58 48.26
CA LYS A 3 -53.82 -25.68 47.12
C LYS A 3 -52.31 -25.65 46.98
N ILE A 4 -51.80 -26.23 45.90
CA ILE A 4 -50.41 -26.12 45.48
C ILE A 4 -50.26 -24.78 44.79
N LEU A 5 -49.54 -23.85 45.41
CA LEU A 5 -49.14 -22.59 44.84
C LEU A 5 -47.90 -22.81 43.97
N LEU A 6 -48.09 -22.85 42.65
CA LEU A 6 -46.97 -22.98 41.71
C LEU A 6 -46.27 -21.62 41.58
N LEU A 7 -45.13 -21.46 42.21
CA LEU A 7 -44.27 -20.28 42.10
C LEU A 7 -43.49 -20.40 40.78
N ILE A 8 -43.97 -19.72 39.72
CA ILE A 8 -43.22 -19.58 38.46
C ILE A 8 -42.14 -18.52 38.68
N THR A 9 -40.93 -18.97 38.98
CA THR A 9 -39.75 -18.11 38.94
C THR A 9 -39.45 -17.80 37.47
N LEU A 10 -39.78 -16.62 37.01
CA LEU A 10 -39.27 -16.07 35.76
C LEU A 10 -37.75 -15.88 35.93
N ILE A 11 -36.95 -16.77 35.37
CA ILE A 11 -35.55 -16.56 35.18
C ILE A 11 -35.46 -15.56 34.02
N ALA A 12 -35.36 -14.26 34.34
CA ALA A 12 -34.92 -13.26 33.41
C ALA A 12 -33.46 -13.60 33.05
N VAL A 13 -33.27 -14.29 31.93
CA VAL A 13 -31.96 -14.33 31.30
C VAL A 13 -31.70 -12.92 30.83
N SER A 14 -31.09 -12.09 31.71
CA SER A 14 -30.50 -10.85 31.34
C SER A 14 -29.37 -11.20 30.37
N CYS A 15 -29.57 -11.01 29.09
CA CYS A 15 -28.44 -10.83 28.19
C CYS A 15 -27.64 -9.68 28.81
N SER A 16 -26.50 -9.95 29.38
CA SER A 16 -25.58 -8.92 29.85
C SER A 16 -25.00 -8.22 28.64
N SER A 17 -25.75 -7.25 28.10
CA SER A 17 -25.17 -6.26 27.17
C SER A 17 -24.23 -5.38 28.01
N ASN A 18 -23.00 -5.15 27.51
CA ASN A 18 -22.19 -4.11 28.10
C ASN A 18 -22.91 -2.79 27.83
N PRO A 19 -23.20 -1.94 28.86
CA PRO A 19 -23.99 -0.72 28.70
C PRO A 19 -23.32 0.28 27.75
N ASP A 20 -22.01 0.19 27.54
CA ASP A 20 -21.24 1.11 26.72
C ASP A 20 -21.23 0.70 25.23
N TYR A 21 -21.63 -0.54 24.91
CA TYR A 21 -21.54 -1.06 23.53
C TYR A 21 -22.30 -0.21 22.51
N ASP A 22 -23.51 0.23 22.80
CA ASP A 22 -24.32 1.03 21.87
C ASP A 22 -23.67 2.38 21.59
N THR A 23 -23.16 3.03 22.62
CA THR A 23 -22.43 4.30 22.49
C THR A 23 -21.14 4.12 21.68
N ASN A 24 -20.39 3.07 21.98
CA ASN A 24 -19.14 2.73 21.30
C ASN A 24 -19.37 2.32 19.84
N LEU A 25 -20.48 1.63 19.57
CA LEU A 25 -20.90 1.30 18.22
C LEU A 25 -21.17 2.55 17.38
N ASP A 26 -21.79 3.58 17.97
CA ASP A 26 -22.02 4.84 17.28
C ASP A 26 -20.71 5.57 16.95
N LEU A 27 -19.71 5.52 17.84
CA LEU A 27 -18.36 6.04 17.56
C LEU A 27 -17.66 5.28 16.43
N ALA A 28 -17.73 3.95 16.43
CA ALA A 28 -17.19 3.13 15.34
C ALA A 28 -17.86 3.42 13.98
N LYS A 29 -19.20 3.63 13.99
CA LYS A 29 -19.92 4.05 12.78
C LYS A 29 -19.53 5.44 12.30
N LYS A 30 -19.30 6.39 13.20
CA LYS A 30 -18.78 7.73 12.84
C LYS A 30 -17.37 7.65 12.23
N TRP A 31 -16.51 6.77 12.76
CA TRP A 31 -15.21 6.51 12.15
C TRP A 31 -15.35 6.01 10.70
N VAL A 32 -16.24 5.05 10.43
CA VAL A 32 -16.54 4.60 9.06
C VAL A 32 -17.09 5.75 8.22
N GLN A 33 -18.04 6.53 8.76
CA GLN A 33 -18.66 7.67 8.09
C GLN A 33 -17.62 8.70 7.65
N ALA A 34 -16.55 8.93 8.42
CA ALA A 34 -15.47 9.86 8.06
C ALA A 34 -14.86 9.51 6.69
N PHE A 35 -14.62 8.24 6.42
CA PHE A 35 -14.12 7.79 5.12
C PHE A 35 -15.20 7.84 4.02
N GLU A 36 -16.45 7.47 4.33
CA GLU A 36 -17.53 7.50 3.36
C GLU A 36 -17.87 8.92 2.88
N THR A 37 -17.74 9.90 3.76
CA THR A 37 -18.03 11.30 3.47
C THR A 37 -16.80 12.11 3.08
N GLY A 38 -15.61 11.54 3.28
CA GLY A 38 -14.34 12.25 3.09
C GLY A 38 -14.09 13.33 4.16
N ASP A 39 -14.68 13.19 5.34
CA ASP A 39 -14.59 14.15 6.43
C ASP A 39 -13.51 13.75 7.44
N ILE A 40 -12.30 14.26 7.26
CA ILE A 40 -11.16 13.96 8.14
C ILE A 40 -11.33 14.62 9.55
N GLU A 41 -12.13 15.68 9.67
CA GLU A 41 -12.39 16.29 10.97
C GLU A 41 -13.28 15.38 11.84
N LEU A 42 -14.25 14.68 11.22
CA LEU A 42 -15.04 13.66 11.90
C LEU A 42 -14.16 12.51 12.44
N TRP A 43 -13.12 12.11 11.68
CA TRP A 43 -12.15 11.12 12.15
C TRP A 43 -11.42 11.62 13.42
N LYS A 44 -10.94 12.86 13.43
CA LYS A 44 -10.28 13.48 14.59
C LYS A 44 -11.22 13.61 15.80
N GLU A 45 -12.50 13.84 15.56
CA GLU A 45 -13.49 13.94 16.63
C GLU A 45 -13.60 12.64 17.43
N VAL A 46 -13.54 11.49 16.76
CA VAL A 46 -13.81 10.18 17.39
C VAL A 46 -12.55 9.42 17.82
N VAL A 47 -11.36 9.75 17.29
CA VAL A 47 -10.10 9.07 17.63
C VAL A 47 -9.33 9.82 18.71
N SER A 48 -8.79 9.08 19.68
CA SER A 48 -7.95 9.63 20.75
C SER A 48 -6.55 10.00 20.23
N GLU A 49 -5.95 11.05 20.77
CA GLU A 49 -4.53 11.39 20.52
C GLU A 49 -3.58 10.30 21.04
N ASP A 50 -4.02 9.47 21.97
CA ASP A 50 -3.26 8.32 22.50
C ASP A 50 -3.54 7.01 21.75
N VAL A 51 -4.21 7.05 20.61
CA VAL A 51 -4.61 5.86 19.85
C VAL A 51 -3.42 4.97 19.49
N GLN A 52 -3.64 3.67 19.61
CA GLN A 52 -2.75 2.61 19.10
C GLN A 52 -3.46 1.89 17.95
N ASP A 53 -2.99 2.13 16.75
CA ASP A 53 -3.60 1.60 15.53
C ASP A 53 -2.73 0.49 14.91
N VAL A 54 -3.35 -0.62 14.51
CA VAL A 54 -2.70 -1.65 13.68
C VAL A 54 -3.01 -1.31 12.23
N SER A 55 -2.05 -0.64 11.58
CA SER A 55 -2.21 -0.17 10.22
C SER A 55 -2.30 -1.33 9.21
N PRO A 56 -3.20 -1.25 8.20
CA PRO A 56 -3.32 -2.25 7.15
C PRO A 56 -2.21 -2.14 6.09
N MET A 57 -1.39 -1.09 6.16
CA MET A 57 -0.29 -0.87 5.22
C MET A 57 0.91 -1.76 5.55
N TYR A 58 1.42 -2.44 4.54
CA TYR A 58 2.57 -3.34 4.70
C TYR A 58 3.77 -2.63 5.35
N GLY A 59 4.31 -3.26 6.39
CA GLY A 59 5.52 -2.80 7.08
C GLY A 59 5.29 -1.76 8.17
N MET A 60 4.10 -1.15 8.30
CA MET A 60 3.85 -0.14 9.33
C MET A 60 3.59 -0.76 10.72
N GLY A 61 2.87 -1.87 10.80
CA GLY A 61 2.55 -2.52 12.08
C GLY A 61 1.67 -1.65 12.98
N ARG A 62 2.02 -1.57 14.29
CA ARG A 62 1.31 -0.75 15.27
C ARG A 62 1.88 0.67 15.27
N VAL A 63 1.00 1.65 15.12
CA VAL A 63 1.35 3.07 14.99
C VAL A 63 0.54 3.93 15.96
N GLY A 64 1.05 5.12 16.31
CA GLY A 64 0.34 6.13 17.08
C GLY A 64 -0.46 7.09 16.19
N TYR A 65 -1.01 8.14 16.84
CA TYR A 65 -1.96 9.09 16.24
C TYR A 65 -1.47 9.72 14.92
N ASP A 66 -0.25 10.26 14.88
CA ASP A 66 0.23 10.98 13.69
C ASP A 66 0.30 10.11 12.46
N ALA A 67 0.79 8.89 12.61
CA ALA A 67 0.89 7.94 11.49
C ALA A 67 -0.49 7.38 11.08
N SER A 68 -1.37 7.10 12.06
CA SER A 68 -2.76 6.69 11.79
C SER A 68 -3.52 7.81 11.07
N PHE A 69 -3.36 9.06 11.52
CA PHE A 69 -3.93 10.23 10.85
C PHE A 69 -3.44 10.39 9.41
N GLN A 70 -2.13 10.21 9.15
CA GLN A 70 -1.57 10.29 7.80
C GLN A 70 -2.20 9.24 6.86
N VAL A 71 -2.44 8.03 7.35
CA VAL A 71 -3.11 6.95 6.59
C VAL A 71 -4.58 7.34 6.33
N ALA A 72 -5.31 7.82 7.33
CA ALA A 72 -6.69 8.26 7.17
C ALA A 72 -6.81 9.43 6.17
N ASP A 73 -5.97 10.44 6.30
CA ASP A 73 -5.91 11.61 5.41
C ASP A 73 -5.56 11.20 3.97
N PHE A 74 -4.65 10.24 3.81
CA PHE A 74 -4.32 9.67 2.51
C PHE A 74 -5.57 9.04 1.84
N TYR A 75 -6.35 8.23 2.56
CA TYR A 75 -7.56 7.63 1.99
C TYR A 75 -8.59 8.68 1.62
N VAL A 76 -8.88 9.62 2.50
CA VAL A 76 -9.84 10.71 2.28
C VAL A 76 -9.45 11.57 1.07
N LYS A 77 -8.17 11.86 0.89
CA LYS A 77 -7.67 12.68 -0.21
C LYS A 77 -7.66 11.96 -1.57
N ASN A 78 -7.38 10.65 -1.58
CA ASN A 78 -7.08 9.93 -2.82
C ASN A 78 -8.25 9.09 -3.37
N TYR A 79 -9.30 8.87 -2.57
CA TYR A 79 -10.45 8.07 -3.00
C TYR A 79 -11.75 8.84 -2.90
N THR A 80 -12.73 8.46 -3.73
CA THR A 80 -14.11 8.98 -3.74
C THR A 80 -15.10 7.83 -3.81
N ASP A 81 -16.38 8.14 -3.57
CA ASP A 81 -17.48 7.16 -3.57
C ASP A 81 -17.21 5.96 -2.64
N VAL A 82 -16.48 6.25 -1.55
CA VAL A 82 -16.11 5.24 -0.56
C VAL A 82 -17.35 4.78 0.19
N LYS A 83 -17.54 3.46 0.30
CA LYS A 83 -18.65 2.82 0.99
C LYS A 83 -18.17 1.61 1.78
N PHE A 84 -18.73 1.45 2.98
CA PHE A 84 -18.60 0.25 3.77
C PHE A 84 -19.87 -0.59 3.65
N ASN A 85 -19.88 -1.53 2.71
CA ASN A 85 -21.07 -2.28 2.31
C ASN A 85 -21.26 -3.51 3.20
N ASP A 86 -22.55 -3.87 3.42
CA ASP A 86 -22.99 -5.06 4.13
C ASP A 86 -22.32 -5.24 5.51
N PRO A 87 -22.26 -4.18 6.35
CA PRO A 87 -21.53 -4.25 7.60
C PRO A 87 -22.20 -5.19 8.60
N VAL A 88 -21.39 -6.05 9.20
CA VAL A 88 -21.76 -6.87 10.36
C VAL A 88 -21.04 -6.31 11.57
N TRP A 89 -21.79 -5.79 12.53
CA TRP A 89 -21.29 -5.22 13.78
C TRP A 89 -21.52 -6.20 14.92
N LEU A 90 -20.45 -6.53 15.65
CA LEU A 90 -20.47 -7.47 16.76
C LEU A 90 -19.80 -6.86 18.00
N PRO A 91 -20.30 -7.18 19.22
CA PRO A 91 -19.57 -6.86 20.43
C PRO A 91 -18.27 -7.68 20.50
N GLY A 92 -17.20 -7.04 20.99
CA GLY A 92 -16.04 -7.77 21.43
C GLY A 92 -16.24 -8.41 22.78
N ILE A 93 -15.35 -9.30 23.17
CA ILE A 93 -15.38 -10.02 24.45
C ILE A 93 -14.04 -9.94 25.14
N ASP A 94 -14.07 -9.79 26.45
CA ASP A 94 -12.91 -9.99 27.29
C ASP A 94 -12.55 -11.48 27.31
N THR A 95 -11.31 -11.80 26.95
CA THR A 95 -10.86 -13.18 26.75
C THR A 95 -10.72 -14.00 28.05
N LEU A 96 -10.69 -13.35 29.20
CA LEU A 96 -10.61 -14.02 30.50
C LEU A 96 -12.01 -14.33 31.04
N THR A 97 -12.92 -13.39 30.90
CA THR A 97 -14.26 -13.50 31.47
C THR A 97 -15.28 -14.03 30.46
N MET A 98 -14.96 -14.02 29.17
CA MET A 98 -15.84 -14.38 28.04
C MET A 98 -17.15 -13.54 28.01
N LYS A 99 -17.08 -12.32 28.53
CA LYS A 99 -18.20 -11.37 28.52
C LYS A 99 -17.95 -10.22 27.59
N PRO A 100 -19.02 -9.59 27.04
CA PRO A 100 -18.87 -8.35 26.28
C PRO A 100 -18.14 -7.28 27.08
N ASP A 101 -17.12 -6.65 26.47
CA ASP A 101 -16.22 -5.70 27.11
C ASP A 101 -16.45 -4.25 26.62
N GLY A 102 -17.47 -4.01 25.79
CA GLY A 102 -17.75 -2.70 25.21
C GLY A 102 -17.03 -2.43 23.91
N SER A 103 -16.04 -3.26 23.55
CA SER A 103 -15.35 -3.12 22.27
C SER A 103 -16.25 -3.51 21.09
N VAL A 104 -15.90 -3.02 19.90
CA VAL A 104 -16.67 -3.23 18.67
C VAL A 104 -15.83 -3.96 17.63
N ARG A 105 -16.44 -4.89 16.94
CA ARG A 105 -15.86 -5.62 15.81
C ARG A 105 -16.74 -5.37 14.58
N ALA A 106 -16.10 -5.05 13.44
CA ALA A 106 -16.81 -4.79 12.21
C ALA A 106 -16.25 -5.63 11.07
N TYR A 107 -17.13 -6.29 10.36
CA TYR A 107 -16.83 -7.00 9.12
C TYR A 107 -17.63 -6.33 8.02
N GLY A 108 -17.01 -6.11 6.88
CA GLY A 108 -17.70 -5.49 5.76
C GLY A 108 -16.81 -5.44 4.51
N ARG A 109 -17.36 -4.82 3.50
CA ARG A 109 -16.68 -4.65 2.23
C ARG A 109 -16.47 -3.16 1.95
N TRP A 110 -15.23 -2.73 1.93
CA TRP A 110 -14.91 -1.42 1.40
C TRP A 110 -14.98 -1.43 -0.13
N SER A 111 -15.57 -0.40 -0.69
CA SER A 111 -15.51 -0.08 -2.12
C SER A 111 -15.29 1.41 -2.31
N GLY A 112 -14.80 1.80 -3.48
CA GLY A 112 -14.57 3.20 -3.83
C GLY A 112 -13.84 3.33 -5.15
N VAL A 113 -13.49 4.57 -5.51
CA VAL A 113 -12.85 4.92 -6.77
C VAL A 113 -11.59 5.74 -6.49
N SER A 114 -10.47 5.38 -7.10
CA SER A 114 -9.25 6.18 -7.07
C SER A 114 -9.44 7.48 -7.85
N LYS A 115 -9.26 8.63 -7.22
CA LYS A 115 -9.40 9.95 -7.86
C LYS A 115 -8.38 10.17 -8.98
N SER A 116 -7.18 9.59 -8.87
CA SER A 116 -6.10 9.78 -9.83
C SER A 116 -6.24 8.94 -11.10
N THR A 117 -6.88 7.76 -11.01
CA THR A 117 -6.95 6.81 -12.13
C THR A 117 -8.37 6.52 -12.60
N GLY A 118 -9.39 6.81 -11.79
CA GLY A 118 -10.76 6.38 -12.00
C GLY A 118 -10.99 4.87 -11.83
N ARG A 119 -10.00 4.11 -11.33
CA ARG A 119 -10.15 2.68 -11.08
C ARG A 119 -10.93 2.44 -9.81
N GLU A 120 -11.85 1.47 -9.86
CA GLU A 120 -12.64 1.02 -8.72
C GLU A 120 -11.88 -0.03 -7.91
N PHE A 121 -12.12 -0.03 -6.60
CA PHE A 121 -11.71 -1.12 -5.71
C PHE A 121 -12.90 -1.70 -4.97
N SER A 122 -12.80 -2.96 -4.58
CA SER A 122 -13.73 -3.64 -3.69
C SER A 122 -12.99 -4.76 -2.96
N LEU A 123 -12.97 -4.70 -1.61
CA LEU A 123 -12.23 -5.66 -0.79
C LEU A 123 -12.93 -5.92 0.53
N MET A 124 -12.78 -7.15 1.05
CA MET A 124 -13.26 -7.52 2.37
C MET A 124 -12.31 -7.00 3.44
N SER A 125 -12.87 -6.57 4.57
CA SER A 125 -12.11 -6.10 5.70
C SER A 125 -12.71 -6.57 7.03
N TYR A 126 -11.83 -6.60 8.03
CA TYR A 126 -12.19 -6.71 9.42
C TYR A 126 -11.58 -5.54 10.17
N HIS A 127 -12.35 -4.95 11.11
CA HIS A 127 -11.91 -3.88 11.99
C HIS A 127 -12.23 -4.21 13.44
N ASN A 128 -11.36 -3.81 14.34
CA ASN A 128 -11.65 -3.79 15.77
C ASN A 128 -11.45 -2.40 16.35
N PHE A 129 -12.25 -2.08 17.36
CA PHE A 129 -12.20 -0.80 18.06
C PHE A 129 -12.32 -1.06 19.55
N ASP A 130 -11.40 -0.46 20.33
CA ASP A 130 -11.50 -0.38 21.76
C ASP A 130 -11.61 1.10 22.16
N PHE A 131 -12.27 1.39 23.28
CA PHE A 131 -12.70 2.75 23.63
C PHE A 131 -12.31 3.10 25.05
N GLU A 132 -11.94 4.36 25.27
CA GLU A 132 -11.70 4.96 26.56
C GLU A 132 -12.13 6.44 26.49
N ASP A 133 -12.77 6.93 27.55
CA ASP A 133 -13.23 8.34 27.69
C ASP A 133 -14.03 8.88 26.48
N GLY A 134 -14.86 8.02 25.87
CA GLY A 134 -15.69 8.40 24.73
C GLY A 134 -14.93 8.60 23.42
N LYS A 135 -13.73 8.03 23.32
CA LYS A 135 -12.86 8.05 22.13
C LYS A 135 -12.40 6.64 21.77
N ILE A 136 -12.04 6.44 20.51
CA ILE A 136 -11.35 5.25 20.03
C ILE A 136 -9.90 5.32 20.48
N ILE A 137 -9.47 4.37 21.34
CA ILE A 137 -8.11 4.30 21.88
C ILE A 137 -7.28 3.22 21.19
N THR A 138 -7.92 2.22 20.60
CA THR A 138 -7.28 1.20 19.79
C THR A 138 -8.08 0.97 18.52
N THR A 139 -7.40 0.90 17.39
CA THR A 139 -7.97 0.37 16.15
C THR A 139 -7.09 -0.75 15.59
N GLY A 140 -7.69 -1.61 14.79
CA GLY A 140 -6.97 -2.54 13.95
C GLY A 140 -7.74 -2.70 12.63
N GLU A 141 -6.99 -2.55 11.56
CA GLU A 141 -7.52 -2.61 10.21
C GLU A 141 -6.89 -3.79 9.46
N TYR A 142 -7.71 -4.75 9.05
CA TYR A 142 -7.23 -5.99 8.46
C TYR A 142 -7.81 -6.18 7.06
N PHE A 143 -7.07 -5.74 6.07
CA PHE A 143 -7.33 -5.92 4.64
C PHE A 143 -6.03 -5.69 3.84
N ASP A 144 -6.00 -6.07 2.58
CA ASP A 144 -4.83 -5.84 1.71
C ASP A 144 -4.78 -4.40 1.19
N ALA A 145 -4.42 -3.47 2.06
CA ALA A 145 -4.32 -2.05 1.73
C ALA A 145 -3.25 -1.77 0.68
N THR A 146 -2.07 -2.37 0.84
CA THR A 146 -0.96 -2.19 -0.10
C THR A 146 -1.29 -2.74 -1.49
N GLY A 147 -1.90 -3.93 -1.55
CA GLY A 147 -2.37 -4.50 -2.81
C GLY A 147 -3.44 -3.62 -3.47
N MET A 148 -4.40 -3.08 -2.69
CA MET A 148 -5.40 -2.14 -3.20
C MET A 148 -4.75 -0.87 -3.77
N VAL A 149 -3.89 -0.20 -2.99
CA VAL A 149 -3.22 1.05 -3.42
C VAL A 149 -2.44 0.82 -4.71
N ASN A 150 -1.69 -0.27 -4.81
CA ASN A 150 -0.93 -0.62 -6.02
C ASN A 150 -1.82 -0.95 -7.22
N ALA A 151 -2.97 -1.61 -6.98
CA ALA A 151 -3.89 -2.01 -8.05
C ALA A 151 -4.64 -0.82 -8.67
N VAL A 152 -5.07 0.15 -7.83
CA VAL A 152 -5.93 1.25 -8.30
C VAL A 152 -5.23 2.61 -8.32
N GLY A 153 -4.08 2.76 -7.68
CA GLY A 153 -3.28 3.97 -7.73
C GLY A 153 -2.71 4.25 -9.12
N PRO A 154 -2.19 5.46 -9.34
CA PRO A 154 -1.42 5.73 -10.55
C PRO A 154 -0.26 4.73 -10.60
N ALA A 155 0.00 4.20 -11.77
CA ALA A 155 1.22 3.43 -11.97
C ALA A 155 2.40 4.42 -11.78
N GLN A 156 2.89 4.51 -10.55
CA GLN A 156 4.13 5.23 -10.25
C GLN A 156 5.29 4.39 -10.75
N ARG A 157 5.50 4.41 -12.05
CA ARG A 157 6.65 3.78 -12.65
C ARG A 157 7.24 4.77 -13.64
N ASN A 158 8.28 5.45 -13.22
CA ASN A 158 9.15 6.14 -14.15
C ASN A 158 9.97 5.05 -14.84
N VAL A 159 9.55 4.65 -16.02
CA VAL A 159 10.19 3.58 -16.78
C VAL A 159 11.21 4.18 -17.70
N VAL A 160 12.44 3.69 -17.60
CA VAL A 160 13.50 3.96 -18.55
C VAL A 160 13.80 2.67 -19.31
N VAL A 161 13.75 2.71 -20.62
CA VAL A 161 14.21 1.62 -21.47
C VAL A 161 15.53 2.04 -22.12
N PHE A 162 16.61 1.50 -21.59
CA PHE A 162 17.91 1.68 -22.21
C PHE A 162 18.14 0.60 -23.28
N THR A 163 18.64 1.01 -24.44
CA THR A 163 18.95 0.09 -25.53
C THR A 163 20.39 0.26 -26.00
N ALA A 164 21.04 -0.87 -26.30
CA ALA A 164 22.37 -0.89 -26.89
C ALA A 164 22.43 -1.86 -28.08
N LYS A 165 22.90 -1.40 -29.21
CA LYS A 165 23.13 -2.24 -30.39
C LYS A 165 24.41 -3.05 -30.18
N VAL A 166 24.29 -4.37 -29.98
CA VAL A 166 25.44 -5.26 -29.69
C VAL A 166 25.45 -6.41 -30.68
N SER A 167 26.51 -6.47 -31.50
CA SER A 167 26.67 -7.56 -32.44
C SER A 167 26.87 -8.90 -31.71
N LYS A 168 26.48 -10.02 -32.34
CA LYS A 168 26.70 -11.38 -31.79
C LYS A 168 28.17 -11.62 -31.40
N LYS A 169 29.12 -11.01 -32.12
CA LYS A 169 30.55 -11.12 -31.83
C LYS A 169 30.93 -10.52 -30.48
N ASN A 170 30.27 -9.43 -30.10
CA ASN A 170 30.58 -8.69 -28.86
C ASN A 170 29.67 -9.06 -27.70
N LEU A 171 28.62 -9.85 -27.94
CA LEU A 171 27.57 -10.13 -26.96
C LEU A 171 28.11 -10.72 -25.65
N SER A 172 28.94 -11.76 -25.73
CA SER A 172 29.49 -12.41 -24.52
C SER A 172 30.27 -11.40 -23.65
N LYS A 173 31.14 -10.62 -24.28
CA LYS A 173 31.92 -9.60 -23.56
C LYS A 173 31.06 -8.50 -22.97
N PHE A 174 30.01 -8.10 -23.68
CA PHE A 174 29.07 -7.10 -23.20
C PHE A 174 28.26 -7.63 -22.00
N GLN A 175 27.80 -8.88 -22.05
CA GLN A 175 27.12 -9.54 -20.92
C GLN A 175 28.05 -9.70 -19.71
N GLU A 176 29.27 -10.19 -19.90
CA GLU A 176 30.28 -10.29 -18.82
C GLU A 176 30.50 -8.95 -18.13
N LEU A 177 30.52 -7.85 -18.91
CA LEU A 177 30.69 -6.51 -18.35
C LEU A 177 29.47 -6.10 -17.53
N LEU A 178 28.25 -6.36 -18.01
CA LEU A 178 27.01 -6.02 -17.30
C LEU A 178 26.76 -6.89 -16.08
N ASP A 179 27.20 -8.16 -16.11
CA ASP A 179 27.04 -9.12 -15.01
C ASP A 179 28.14 -8.99 -13.94
N SER A 180 29.17 -8.16 -14.19
CA SER A 180 30.22 -7.90 -13.20
C SER A 180 29.65 -7.17 -11.96
N ASP A 181 30.40 -7.21 -10.86
CA ASP A 181 30.03 -6.48 -9.62
C ASP A 181 29.81 -4.98 -9.86
N ASP A 182 30.56 -4.40 -10.79
CA ASP A 182 30.45 -3.00 -11.22
C ASP A 182 29.33 -2.76 -12.25
N GLY A 183 28.68 -3.81 -12.72
CA GLY A 183 27.68 -3.81 -13.78
C GLY A 183 26.27 -3.40 -13.33
N LEU A 184 25.28 -4.21 -13.72
CA LEU A 184 23.86 -3.94 -13.41
C LEU A 184 23.53 -4.07 -11.92
N THR A 185 24.38 -4.74 -11.12
CA THR A 185 24.25 -4.79 -9.66
C THR A 185 24.32 -3.40 -9.05
N VAL A 186 25.23 -2.55 -9.53
CA VAL A 186 25.32 -1.16 -9.07
C VAL A 186 24.08 -0.36 -9.45
N THR A 187 23.53 -0.58 -10.65
CA THR A 187 22.29 0.07 -11.08
C THR A 187 21.11 -0.34 -10.19
N ARG A 188 20.96 -1.64 -9.88
CA ARG A 188 19.89 -2.16 -9.01
C ARG A 188 19.93 -1.58 -7.60
N ASN A 189 21.14 -1.24 -7.12
CA ASN A 189 21.35 -0.68 -5.77
C ASN A 189 21.41 0.85 -5.76
N ALA A 190 21.22 1.50 -6.92
CA ALA A 190 21.21 2.95 -6.99
C ALA A 190 19.97 3.51 -6.30
N GLU A 191 20.11 4.67 -5.65
CA GLU A 191 19.00 5.35 -4.99
C GLU A 191 17.88 5.65 -5.99
N GLY A 192 16.67 5.19 -5.67
CA GLY A 192 15.48 5.35 -6.50
C GLY A 192 15.30 4.27 -7.57
N CYS A 193 16.26 3.39 -7.83
CA CYS A 193 16.06 2.24 -8.70
C CYS A 193 15.25 1.17 -7.96
N THR A 194 14.02 0.93 -8.39
CA THR A 194 13.11 -0.02 -7.72
C THR A 194 13.05 -1.38 -8.40
N HIS A 195 13.43 -1.44 -9.68
CA HIS A 195 13.47 -2.68 -10.45
C HIS A 195 14.36 -2.53 -11.68
N LEU A 196 15.01 -3.63 -12.08
CA LEU A 196 15.79 -3.70 -13.30
C LEU A 196 15.75 -5.11 -13.89
N GLU A 197 15.39 -5.18 -15.17
CA GLU A 197 15.47 -6.38 -16.00
C GLU A 197 16.26 -6.09 -17.27
N ALA A 198 16.95 -7.10 -17.79
CA ALA A 198 17.69 -6.96 -19.03
C ALA A 198 17.57 -8.21 -19.89
N PHE A 199 17.50 -8.03 -21.22
CA PHE A 199 17.50 -9.12 -22.18
C PHE A 199 18.10 -8.71 -23.51
N TYR A 200 18.50 -9.70 -24.31
CA TYR A 200 19.01 -9.49 -25.64
C TYR A 200 18.03 -10.03 -26.70
N ASN A 201 17.70 -9.19 -27.68
CA ASN A 201 16.95 -9.61 -28.85
C ASN A 201 17.92 -9.97 -29.99
N GLU A 202 17.96 -11.24 -30.36
CA GLU A 202 18.88 -11.75 -31.38
C GLU A 202 18.59 -11.27 -32.79
N GLU A 203 17.30 -11.08 -33.15
CA GLU A 203 16.88 -10.67 -34.50
C GLU A 203 17.41 -9.29 -34.86
N ASN A 204 17.27 -8.34 -33.94
CA ASN A 204 17.67 -6.97 -34.16
C ASN A 204 19.00 -6.59 -33.49
N GLN A 205 19.67 -7.57 -32.87
CA GLN A 205 20.96 -7.43 -32.18
C GLN A 205 20.97 -6.28 -31.16
N THR A 206 19.92 -6.21 -30.35
CA THR A 206 19.74 -5.13 -29.39
C THR A 206 19.65 -5.69 -27.99
N TYR A 207 20.43 -5.15 -27.09
CA TYR A 207 20.31 -5.35 -25.67
C TYR A 207 19.33 -4.32 -25.12
N PHE A 208 18.39 -4.76 -24.32
CA PHE A 208 17.38 -3.93 -23.63
C PHE A 208 17.61 -4.04 -22.15
N ILE A 209 17.57 -2.89 -21.45
CA ILE A 209 17.58 -2.80 -20.00
C ILE A 209 16.34 -2.00 -19.62
N TYR A 210 15.42 -2.62 -18.87
CA TYR A 210 14.22 -1.99 -18.35
C TYR A 210 14.47 -1.61 -16.90
N GLU A 211 14.32 -0.35 -16.61
CA GLU A 211 14.58 0.21 -15.31
C GLU A 211 13.33 0.94 -14.81
N TYR A 212 12.97 0.70 -13.54
CA TYR A 212 11.92 1.42 -12.84
C TYR A 212 12.56 2.28 -11.76
N TRP A 213 12.22 3.57 -11.77
CA TRP A 213 12.78 4.57 -10.87
C TRP A 213 11.70 5.31 -10.11
N ASP A 214 11.97 5.73 -8.87
CA ASP A 214 11.05 6.55 -8.10
C ASP A 214 10.82 7.92 -8.76
N SER A 215 11.87 8.47 -9.40
CA SER A 215 11.77 9.69 -10.22
C SER A 215 12.77 9.69 -11.38
N TYR A 216 12.49 10.46 -12.43
CA TYR A 216 13.46 10.70 -13.52
C TYR A 216 14.69 11.49 -13.05
N GLU A 217 14.54 12.36 -12.06
CA GLU A 217 15.64 13.13 -11.48
C GLU A 217 16.69 12.18 -10.84
N GLN A 218 16.25 11.16 -10.13
CA GLN A 218 17.16 10.14 -9.56
C GLN A 218 17.85 9.34 -10.66
N TYR A 219 17.11 8.96 -11.71
CA TYR A 219 17.74 8.32 -12.88
C TYR A 219 18.79 9.21 -13.55
N GLU A 220 18.48 10.49 -13.80
CA GLU A 220 19.42 11.44 -14.40
C GLU A 220 20.66 11.66 -13.53
N THR A 221 20.49 11.76 -12.22
CA THR A 221 21.58 11.85 -11.25
C THR A 221 22.47 10.61 -11.31
N TYR A 222 21.87 9.42 -11.29
CA TYR A 222 22.58 8.16 -11.45
C TYR A 222 23.33 8.08 -12.80
N LEU A 223 22.67 8.42 -13.90
CA LEU A 223 23.25 8.38 -15.24
C LEU A 223 24.44 9.32 -15.36
N ASN A 224 24.31 10.55 -14.83
CA ASN A 224 25.39 11.53 -14.80
C ASN A 224 26.61 10.99 -14.04
N TRP A 225 26.38 10.38 -12.86
CA TRP A 225 27.44 9.72 -12.10
C TRP A 225 28.09 8.59 -12.89
N ARG A 226 27.31 7.73 -13.57
CA ARG A 226 27.82 6.61 -14.40
C ARG A 226 28.74 7.07 -15.52
N PHE A 227 28.43 8.22 -16.14
CA PHE A 227 29.24 8.74 -17.24
C PHE A 227 30.49 9.47 -16.78
N ASN A 228 30.43 10.21 -15.68
CA ASN A 228 31.46 11.18 -15.32
C ASN A 228 32.30 10.75 -14.11
N GLU A 229 31.72 10.04 -13.14
CA GLU A 229 32.33 9.82 -11.83
C GLU A 229 32.55 8.34 -11.49
N ASP A 230 31.89 7.40 -12.20
CA ASP A 230 31.99 5.96 -11.94
C ASP A 230 33.45 5.47 -12.00
N PRO A 231 34.03 5.00 -10.87
CA PRO A 231 35.40 4.53 -10.82
C PRO A 231 35.67 3.33 -11.72
N SER A 232 34.63 2.51 -11.93
CA SER A 232 34.71 1.31 -12.79
C SER A 232 34.81 1.66 -14.27
N LYS A 233 34.38 2.87 -14.66
CA LYS A 233 34.28 3.32 -16.05
C LYS A 233 33.48 2.36 -16.94
N LEU A 234 32.37 1.79 -16.37
CA LEU A 234 31.54 0.80 -17.04
C LEU A 234 31.12 1.27 -18.45
N VAL A 235 30.60 2.50 -18.55
CA VAL A 235 30.09 3.04 -19.83
C VAL A 235 31.25 3.16 -20.84
N ALA A 236 32.40 3.65 -20.44
CA ALA A 236 33.57 3.77 -21.31
C ALA A 236 34.05 2.38 -21.81
N LYS A 237 33.95 1.34 -20.99
CA LYS A 237 34.26 -0.05 -21.36
C LYS A 237 33.18 -0.66 -22.27
N ALA A 238 31.92 -0.25 -22.13
CA ALA A 238 30.82 -0.73 -22.94
C ALA A 238 30.78 -0.14 -24.36
N ILE A 239 31.11 1.14 -24.52
CA ILE A 239 31.07 1.87 -25.80
C ILE A 239 31.76 1.11 -26.95
N PRO A 240 32.97 0.55 -26.82
CA PRO A 240 33.68 -0.17 -27.89
C PRO A 240 32.96 -1.48 -28.30
N LEU A 241 32.11 -2.03 -27.43
CA LEU A 241 31.37 -3.26 -27.67
C LEU A 241 30.04 -3.01 -28.41
N VAL A 242 29.58 -1.75 -28.42
CA VAL A 242 28.32 -1.34 -29.05
C VAL A 242 28.54 -0.94 -30.50
N THR A 243 27.68 -1.44 -31.36
CA THR A 243 27.69 -1.08 -32.80
C THR A 243 27.30 0.40 -32.97
N GLY A 244 28.20 1.18 -33.53
CA GLY A 244 28.04 2.62 -33.63
C GLY A 244 28.52 3.39 -32.39
N GLY A 245 29.16 2.68 -31.44
CA GLY A 245 29.65 3.28 -30.21
C GLY A 245 28.55 3.94 -29.39
N GLU A 246 28.80 5.11 -28.83
CA GLU A 246 27.81 5.85 -28.02
C GLU A 246 26.49 6.13 -28.77
N LYS A 247 26.54 6.35 -30.09
CA LYS A 247 25.34 6.56 -30.91
C LYS A 247 24.45 5.32 -31.01
N GLY A 248 24.98 4.14 -30.73
CA GLY A 248 24.24 2.89 -30.66
C GLY A 248 23.56 2.64 -29.31
N MET A 249 23.75 3.52 -28.34
CA MET A 249 23.13 3.50 -27.01
C MET A 249 22.04 4.56 -26.94
N LYS A 250 20.88 4.21 -26.43
CA LYS A 250 19.73 5.14 -26.30
C LYS A 250 18.95 4.85 -25.04
N ALA A 251 18.58 5.93 -24.35
CA ALA A 251 17.59 5.88 -23.27
C ALA A 251 16.24 6.41 -23.81
N HIS A 252 15.18 5.67 -23.52
CA HIS A 252 13.80 6.02 -23.85
C HIS A 252 13.01 6.19 -22.56
N PHE A 253 12.37 7.34 -22.42
CA PHE A 253 11.60 7.69 -21.24
C PHE A 253 10.11 7.55 -21.53
N ASN A 254 9.36 7.03 -20.55
CA ASN A 254 7.92 7.08 -20.59
C ASN A 254 7.44 8.43 -20.05
N ASN A 255 7.29 9.41 -20.93
CA ASN A 255 6.80 10.77 -20.59
C ASN A 255 5.28 10.89 -20.68
N THR A 256 4.56 9.78 -20.93
CA THR A 256 3.12 9.77 -21.05
C THR A 256 2.53 8.77 -20.05
N ASN A 257 1.45 9.17 -19.38
CA ASN A 257 0.64 8.26 -18.57
C ASN A 257 0.00 7.22 -19.51
N TYR A 258 0.68 6.11 -19.74
CA TYR A 258 0.06 4.97 -20.41
C TYR A 258 -1.02 4.39 -19.50
N LYS A 259 -2.26 4.43 -19.96
CA LYS A 259 -3.31 3.60 -19.41
C LYS A 259 -3.05 2.19 -19.92
N PHE A 260 -2.57 1.32 -19.05
CA PHE A 260 -2.63 -0.12 -19.30
C PHE A 260 -4.10 -0.55 -19.17
N PHE A 261 -4.63 -1.14 -20.21
CA PHE A 261 -5.99 -1.69 -20.24
C PHE A 261 -6.06 -2.98 -19.42
#